data_322aa672288764245371ac3765a3f1b3
#
_entry.id   322aa672288764245371ac3765a3f1b3
#
_cell.length_a   1.000
_cell.length_b   1.000
_cell.length_c   1.000
_cell.angle_alpha   90.00
_cell.angle_beta   90.00
_cell.angle_gamma   90.00
#
_symmetry.space_group_name_H-M   'P 1'
#
loop_
_entity.id
_entity.type
_entity.pdbx_description
1 polymer ?
#
loop_
_entity_poly.entity_id
_entity_poly.type
_entity_poly.pdbx_seq_one_letter_code
_entity_poly.pdbx_strand_id
1 'polypeptide(L)'
;MLDNTASYEKPKLLNLGDSAWTIEFGRVANAQNHQRVLAFRDALKAANLIPFGVILDTVPSLRSLSVHYDPLHTDAIGLGQFLLELSNGNTASSSKGVDWYLPICFEADYAPDLPSISKSCGLSNQQIIELITGISFEVYMLGFLPGFAFMGDLPEVLHLPRLAEPRTKVPAGSVGIAGKMCAAYPWESPGGWNLLGRSQEWWQTQLQQLQNPRAWL
;
A
#
# COMPACT_ATOMS: atom_id res chain seq x y z
N MET A 1 23.98 19.00 8.02
CA MET A 1 23.64 18.41 6.72
C MET A 1 22.57 17.36 6.98
N LEU A 2 21.34 17.55 6.50
CA LEU A 2 20.32 16.51 6.56
C LEU A 2 20.73 15.44 5.55
N ASP A 3 20.93 14.22 6.05
CA ASP A 3 21.21 13.06 5.23
C ASP A 3 20.04 12.87 4.24
N ASN A 4 20.32 13.15 2.96
CA ASN A 4 19.31 13.20 1.89
C ASN A 4 19.13 11.82 1.20
N THR A 5 19.55 10.74 1.87
CA THR A 5 19.39 9.39 1.35
C THR A 5 17.92 8.97 1.43
N ALA A 6 17.34 8.58 0.29
CA ALA A 6 15.96 8.11 0.18
C ALA A 6 15.71 6.84 1.03
N SER A 7 16.75 6.03 1.20
CA SER A 7 16.77 4.81 2.01
C SER A 7 17.77 4.97 3.16
N TYR A 8 17.46 4.41 4.32
CA TYR A 8 18.42 4.33 5.42
C TYR A 8 19.42 3.21 5.20
N GLU A 9 20.69 3.46 5.54
CA GLU A 9 21.72 2.41 5.58
C GLU A 9 21.29 1.30 6.57
N LYS A 10 20.91 1.70 7.78
CA LYS A 10 20.33 0.81 8.80
C LYS A 10 18.89 1.22 9.10
N PRO A 11 17.96 0.26 9.19
CA PRO A 11 16.58 0.53 9.58
C PRO A 11 16.50 1.21 10.94
N LYS A 12 15.41 1.94 11.17
CA LYS A 12 15.13 2.60 12.45
C LYS A 12 13.99 1.90 13.18
N LEU A 13 14.20 1.71 14.48
CA LEU A 13 13.15 1.27 15.40
C LEU A 13 12.44 2.50 15.96
N LEU A 14 11.13 2.55 15.79
CA LEU A 14 10.29 3.65 16.27
C LEU A 14 9.15 3.10 17.13
N ASN A 15 8.84 3.79 18.21
CA ASN A 15 7.67 3.47 19.03
C ASN A 15 6.38 3.82 18.27
N LEU A 16 5.39 2.95 18.39
CA LEU A 16 4.02 3.20 17.96
C LEU A 16 3.09 2.95 19.15
N GLY A 17 2.97 3.95 20.02
CA GLY A 17 2.32 3.80 21.30
C GLY A 17 3.12 2.90 22.25
N ASP A 18 2.41 2.15 23.10
CA ASP A 18 2.94 1.22 24.09
C ASP A 18 2.84 -0.26 23.71
N SER A 19 2.23 -0.55 22.56
CA SER A 19 1.85 -1.90 22.12
C SER A 19 2.29 -2.23 20.70
N ALA A 20 3.16 -1.40 20.09
CA ALA A 20 3.73 -1.70 18.79
C ALA A 20 5.10 -1.07 18.55
N TRP A 21 5.91 -1.77 17.76
CA TRP A 21 7.14 -1.28 17.17
C TRP A 21 6.99 -1.06 15.68
N THR A 22 7.57 0.00 15.13
CA THR A 22 7.68 0.21 13.69
C THR A 22 9.13 0.16 13.26
N ILE A 23 9.45 -0.68 12.30
CA ILE A 23 10.74 -0.72 11.60
C ILE A 23 10.61 0.09 10.33
N GLU A 24 11.36 1.20 10.25
CA GLU A 24 11.36 2.12 9.11
C GLU A 24 12.66 1.97 8.30
N PHE A 25 12.53 1.80 6.97
CA PHE A 25 13.64 1.51 6.04
C PHE A 25 14.15 2.74 5.27
N GLY A 26 13.40 3.84 5.28
CA GLY A 26 13.80 5.06 4.58
C GLY A 26 12.79 6.19 4.76
N ARG A 27 13.14 7.37 4.24
CA ARG A 27 12.28 8.57 4.29
C ARG A 27 11.28 8.63 3.15
N VAL A 28 11.60 7.97 2.04
CA VAL A 28 10.82 8.04 0.80
C VAL A 28 10.14 6.71 0.53
N ALA A 29 8.87 6.78 0.14
CA ALA A 29 8.13 5.65 -0.39
C ALA A 29 8.60 5.37 -1.82
N ASN A 30 9.31 4.27 -2.00
CA ASN A 30 9.81 3.79 -3.29
C ASN A 30 9.91 2.26 -3.30
N ALA A 31 10.06 1.68 -4.49
CA ALA A 31 10.14 0.24 -4.67
C ALA A 31 11.28 -0.40 -3.85
N GLN A 32 12.45 0.26 -3.74
CA GLN A 32 13.58 -0.27 -2.98
C GLN A 32 13.27 -0.43 -1.49
N ASN A 33 12.67 0.60 -0.86
CA ASN A 33 12.27 0.53 0.54
C ASN A 33 11.14 -0.49 0.73
N HIS A 34 10.21 -0.57 -0.22
CA HIS A 34 9.13 -1.55 -0.17
C HIS A 34 9.65 -2.98 -0.23
N GLN A 35 10.61 -3.29 -1.10
CA GLN A 35 11.26 -4.61 -1.16
C GLN A 35 11.92 -4.99 0.18
N ARG A 36 12.54 -4.05 0.88
CA ARG A 36 13.08 -4.27 2.22
C ARG A 36 11.98 -4.55 3.25
N VAL A 37 10.84 -3.87 3.17
CA VAL A 37 9.66 -4.15 4.02
C VAL A 37 9.17 -5.57 3.80
N LEU A 38 9.03 -6.00 2.55
CA LEU A 38 8.59 -7.36 2.21
C LEU A 38 9.60 -8.42 2.67
N ALA A 39 10.89 -8.18 2.46
CA ALA A 39 11.96 -9.07 2.92
C ALA A 39 11.95 -9.22 4.45
N PHE A 40 11.76 -8.13 5.17
CA PHE A 40 11.65 -8.14 6.63
C PHE A 40 10.38 -8.88 7.09
N ARG A 41 9.24 -8.66 6.43
CA ARG A 41 8.01 -9.41 6.71
C ARG A 41 8.22 -10.93 6.55
N ASP A 42 8.90 -11.35 5.47
CA ASP A 42 9.15 -12.75 5.20
C ASP A 42 10.11 -13.34 6.24
N ALA A 43 11.15 -12.60 6.63
CA ALA A 43 12.06 -12.98 7.70
C ALA A 43 11.33 -13.09 9.06
N LEU A 44 10.42 -12.17 9.34
CA LEU A 44 9.64 -12.16 10.57
C LEU A 44 8.70 -13.38 10.65
N LYS A 45 8.08 -13.77 9.53
CA LYS A 45 7.25 -14.99 9.45
C LYS A 45 8.06 -16.27 9.71
N ALA A 46 9.33 -16.29 9.30
CA ALA A 46 10.22 -17.42 9.50
C ALA A 46 10.87 -17.45 10.89
N ALA A 47 10.85 -16.32 11.63
CA ALA A 47 11.52 -16.19 12.91
C ALA A 47 10.73 -16.83 14.04
N ASN A 48 11.45 -17.38 15.01
CA ASN A 48 10.85 -17.84 16.26
C ASN A 48 10.73 -16.69 17.27
N LEU A 49 9.52 -16.21 17.51
CA LEU A 49 9.22 -15.09 18.39
C LEU A 49 8.80 -15.50 19.82
N ILE A 50 8.74 -16.79 20.12
CA ILE A 50 8.30 -17.33 21.43
C ILE A 50 9.04 -16.68 22.62
N PRO A 51 10.36 -16.42 22.56
CA PRO A 51 11.06 -15.81 23.70
C PRO A 51 10.61 -14.39 24.05
N PHE A 52 9.95 -13.69 23.12
CA PHE A 52 9.59 -12.28 23.28
C PHE A 52 8.13 -12.06 23.67
N GLY A 53 7.29 -13.10 23.65
CA GLY A 53 5.88 -13.03 24.04
C GLY A 53 4.91 -13.10 22.86
N VAL A 54 3.79 -12.38 22.94
CA VAL A 54 2.67 -12.49 22.02
C VAL A 54 2.70 -11.39 20.96
N ILE A 55 2.87 -11.77 19.70
CA ILE A 55 2.67 -10.89 18.55
C ILE A 55 1.24 -11.03 18.08
N LEU A 56 0.54 -9.88 18.00
CA LEU A 56 -0.88 -9.81 17.66
C LEU A 56 -1.07 -9.63 16.15
N ASP A 57 -0.27 -8.75 15.52
CA ASP A 57 -0.40 -8.44 14.10
C ASP A 57 0.88 -7.81 13.52
N THR A 58 1.00 -7.86 12.20
CA THR A 58 2.07 -7.19 11.45
C THR A 58 1.49 -6.41 10.27
N VAL A 59 1.73 -5.10 10.22
CA VAL A 59 1.17 -4.20 9.22
C VAL A 59 2.28 -3.63 8.34
N PRO A 60 2.47 -4.17 7.13
CA PRO A 60 3.40 -3.61 6.15
C PRO A 60 2.85 -2.33 5.52
N SER A 61 3.74 -1.39 5.24
CA SER A 61 3.47 -0.14 4.55
C SER A 61 4.53 0.08 3.46
N LEU A 62 4.49 1.22 2.77
CA LEU A 62 5.41 1.54 1.67
C LEU A 62 6.90 1.51 2.04
N ARG A 63 7.25 1.88 3.25
CA ARG A 63 8.64 2.05 3.70
C ARG A 63 8.89 1.58 5.14
N SER A 64 7.90 0.97 5.75
CA SER A 64 7.96 0.50 7.13
C SER A 64 7.07 -0.71 7.36
N LEU A 65 7.35 -1.45 8.42
CA LEU A 65 6.49 -2.51 8.93
C LEU A 65 6.28 -2.30 10.43
N SER A 66 5.01 -2.30 10.85
CA SER A 66 4.64 -2.24 12.26
C SER A 66 4.34 -3.63 12.79
N VAL A 67 4.82 -3.92 14.00
CA VAL A 67 4.61 -5.17 14.73
C VAL A 67 3.85 -4.85 16.00
N HIS A 68 2.61 -5.28 16.07
CA HIS A 68 1.73 -5.13 17.22
C HIS A 68 1.90 -6.31 18.16
N TYR A 69 2.05 -6.03 19.45
CA TYR A 69 2.28 -7.04 20.49
C TYR A 69 1.36 -6.81 21.70
N ASP A 70 1.19 -7.86 22.52
CA ASP A 70 0.52 -7.74 23.81
C ASP A 70 1.50 -7.16 24.86
N PRO A 71 1.32 -5.91 25.30
CA PRO A 71 2.27 -5.26 26.22
C PRO A 71 2.29 -5.88 27.61
N LEU A 72 1.28 -6.66 27.99
CA LEU A 72 1.22 -7.33 29.30
C LEU A 72 2.00 -8.65 29.31
N HIS A 73 2.21 -9.25 28.14
CA HIS A 73 2.82 -10.57 28.01
C HIS A 73 4.06 -10.57 27.12
N THR A 74 4.60 -9.39 26.78
CA THR A 74 5.73 -9.27 25.85
C THR A 74 6.88 -8.51 26.49
N ASP A 75 8.09 -9.05 26.36
CA ASP A 75 9.32 -8.26 26.55
C ASP A 75 9.48 -7.28 25.39
N ALA A 76 8.91 -6.10 25.53
CA ALA A 76 8.89 -5.09 24.48
C ALA A 76 10.30 -4.63 24.05
N ILE A 77 11.23 -4.53 25.02
CA ILE A 77 12.62 -4.08 24.76
C ILE A 77 13.37 -5.16 24.01
N GLY A 78 13.33 -6.39 24.48
CA GLY A 78 13.97 -7.54 23.82
C GLY A 78 13.40 -7.77 22.42
N LEU A 79 12.07 -7.67 22.27
CA LEU A 79 11.42 -7.74 20.96
C LEU A 79 11.93 -6.63 20.03
N GLY A 80 11.98 -5.39 20.47
CA GLY A 80 12.46 -4.26 19.66
C GLY A 80 13.90 -4.44 19.17
N GLN A 81 14.80 -4.91 20.03
CA GLN A 81 16.19 -5.23 19.65
C GLN A 81 16.25 -6.34 18.62
N PHE A 82 15.53 -7.43 18.84
CA PHE A 82 15.44 -8.54 17.90
C PHE A 82 14.91 -8.11 16.53
N LEU A 83 13.84 -7.31 16.50
CA LEU A 83 13.27 -6.80 15.24
C LEU A 83 14.28 -5.93 14.48
N LEU A 84 15.04 -5.09 15.19
CA LEU A 84 16.06 -4.24 14.57
C LEU A 84 17.22 -5.09 14.00
N GLU A 85 17.69 -6.08 14.73
CA GLU A 85 18.72 -7.01 14.25
C GLU A 85 18.25 -7.79 13.01
N LEU A 86 17.06 -8.37 13.08
CA LEU A 86 16.46 -9.12 11.99
C LEU A 86 16.29 -8.27 10.72
N SER A 87 15.94 -6.98 10.88
CA SER A 87 15.72 -6.06 9.77
C SER A 87 16.99 -5.69 9.00
N ASN A 88 18.17 -5.87 9.59
CA ASN A 88 19.46 -5.61 8.94
C ASN A 88 19.93 -6.74 8.00
N GLY A 89 19.37 -7.94 8.13
CA GLY A 89 19.88 -9.15 7.47
C GLY A 89 19.37 -9.39 6.05
N ASN A 90 18.21 -8.86 5.69
CA ASN A 90 17.52 -9.19 4.44
C ASN A 90 17.25 -7.95 3.57
N THR A 91 17.66 -8.02 2.30
CA THR A 91 17.52 -6.91 1.35
C THR A 91 16.48 -7.15 0.24
N ALA A 92 16.07 -8.41 0.03
CA ALA A 92 15.09 -8.77 -1.01
C ALA A 92 14.13 -9.86 -0.50
N SER A 93 12.85 -9.71 -0.81
CA SER A 93 11.84 -10.73 -0.56
C SER A 93 11.99 -11.88 -1.56
N SER A 94 11.79 -13.11 -1.08
CA SER A 94 11.73 -14.31 -1.91
C SER A 94 10.31 -14.68 -2.32
N SER A 95 9.30 -14.05 -1.73
CA SER A 95 7.89 -14.32 -2.04
C SER A 95 7.52 -13.74 -3.40
N LYS A 96 6.96 -14.61 -4.27
CA LYS A 96 6.34 -14.17 -5.52
C LYS A 96 4.93 -13.67 -5.22
N GLY A 97 4.60 -12.47 -5.74
CA GLY A 97 3.24 -11.97 -5.74
C GLY A 97 2.30 -12.80 -6.62
N VAL A 98 1.02 -12.51 -6.52
CA VAL A 98 -0.01 -13.04 -7.42
C VAL A 98 -0.44 -11.91 -8.36
N ASP A 99 -0.43 -12.16 -9.65
CA ASP A 99 -0.90 -11.20 -10.65
C ASP A 99 -2.43 -11.21 -10.70
N TRP A 100 -3.01 -10.02 -10.61
CA TRP A 100 -4.45 -9.80 -10.69
C TRP A 100 -4.79 -8.92 -11.90
N TYR A 101 -5.83 -9.30 -12.64
CA TYR A 101 -6.34 -8.53 -13.74
C TYR A 101 -7.66 -7.87 -13.33
N LEU A 102 -7.64 -6.54 -13.21
CA LEU A 102 -8.81 -5.75 -12.83
C LEU A 102 -9.44 -5.14 -14.09
N PRO A 103 -10.61 -5.63 -14.54
CA PRO A 103 -11.32 -5.03 -15.68
C PRO A 103 -11.89 -3.67 -15.24
N ILE A 104 -11.66 -2.63 -16.07
CA ILE A 104 -12.06 -1.25 -15.77
C ILE A 104 -12.87 -0.70 -16.92
N CYS A 105 -14.04 -0.12 -16.63
CA CYS A 105 -14.84 0.67 -17.55
C CYS A 105 -14.41 2.14 -17.47
N PHE A 106 -14.13 2.76 -18.61
CA PHE A 106 -13.70 4.14 -18.75
C PHE A 106 -14.78 5.04 -19.40
N GLU A 107 -16.02 4.59 -19.49
CA GLU A 107 -17.13 5.42 -19.98
C GLU A 107 -17.42 6.57 -19.00
N ALA A 108 -18.05 7.64 -19.50
CA ALA A 108 -18.23 8.89 -18.78
C ALA A 108 -18.85 8.74 -17.37
N ASP A 109 -19.85 7.87 -17.22
CA ASP A 109 -20.53 7.62 -15.94
C ASP A 109 -19.64 6.90 -14.91
N TYR A 110 -18.59 6.23 -15.38
CA TYR A 110 -17.64 5.47 -14.55
C TYR A 110 -16.31 6.19 -14.39
N ALA A 111 -16.00 7.16 -15.25
CA ALA A 111 -14.75 7.90 -15.30
C ALA A 111 -14.98 9.43 -15.23
N PRO A 112 -15.62 9.95 -14.17
CA PRO A 112 -16.10 11.33 -14.11
C PRO A 112 -14.98 12.37 -14.20
N ASP A 113 -13.74 12.01 -13.80
CA ASP A 113 -12.60 12.93 -13.81
C ASP A 113 -11.69 12.76 -15.02
N LEU A 114 -11.90 11.75 -15.86
CA LEU A 114 -11.03 11.48 -17.00
C LEU A 114 -10.86 12.70 -17.94
N PRO A 115 -11.89 13.50 -18.25
CA PRO A 115 -11.72 14.71 -19.05
C PRO A 115 -10.87 15.78 -18.36
N SER A 116 -10.99 15.93 -17.06
CA SER A 116 -10.19 16.92 -16.29
C SER A 116 -8.75 16.49 -16.13
N ILE A 117 -8.51 15.20 -15.94
CA ILE A 117 -7.18 14.57 -15.94
C ILE A 117 -6.51 14.79 -17.30
N SER A 118 -7.21 14.48 -18.38
CA SER A 118 -6.77 14.70 -19.77
C SER A 118 -6.28 16.13 -19.99
N LYS A 119 -7.11 17.10 -19.59
CA LYS A 119 -6.75 18.52 -19.68
C LYS A 119 -5.51 18.88 -18.87
N SER A 120 -5.42 18.35 -17.64
CA SER A 120 -4.31 18.67 -16.73
C SER A 120 -2.98 18.05 -17.17
N CYS A 121 -3.03 16.85 -17.77
CA CYS A 121 -1.85 16.11 -18.23
C CYS A 121 -1.45 16.47 -19.68
N GLY A 122 -2.30 17.17 -20.43
CA GLY A 122 -2.07 17.45 -21.87
C GLY A 122 -2.14 16.21 -22.76
N LEU A 123 -2.86 15.16 -22.32
CA LEU A 123 -3.03 13.90 -23.02
C LEU A 123 -4.50 13.70 -23.41
N SER A 124 -4.78 12.93 -24.47
CA SER A 124 -6.13 12.51 -24.76
C SER A 124 -6.61 11.46 -23.74
N ASN A 125 -7.94 11.32 -23.59
CA ASN A 125 -8.52 10.26 -22.74
C ASN A 125 -7.97 8.88 -23.13
N GLN A 126 -7.87 8.61 -24.45
CA GLN A 126 -7.35 7.35 -24.96
C GLN A 126 -5.90 7.10 -24.55
N GLN A 127 -5.04 8.12 -24.63
CA GLN A 127 -3.65 8.00 -24.18
C GLN A 127 -3.52 7.73 -22.69
N ILE A 128 -4.38 8.33 -21.86
CA ILE A 128 -4.41 8.06 -20.41
C ILE A 128 -4.82 6.61 -20.15
N ILE A 129 -5.86 6.13 -20.86
CA ILE A 129 -6.33 4.74 -20.73
C ILE A 129 -5.21 3.77 -21.12
N GLU A 130 -4.54 4.01 -22.25
CA GLU A 130 -3.42 3.18 -22.71
C GLU A 130 -2.26 3.17 -21.70
N LEU A 131 -1.91 4.33 -21.13
CA LEU A 131 -0.90 4.42 -20.08
C LEU A 131 -1.27 3.58 -18.85
N ILE A 132 -2.49 3.75 -18.33
CA ILE A 132 -2.93 3.05 -17.11
C ILE A 132 -3.05 1.55 -17.34
N THR A 133 -3.59 1.12 -18.48
CA THR A 133 -3.77 -0.31 -18.80
C THR A 133 -2.48 -1.00 -19.21
N GLY A 134 -1.48 -0.24 -19.61
CA GLY A 134 -0.14 -0.76 -19.94
C GLY A 134 0.79 -0.95 -18.74
N ILE A 135 0.38 -0.55 -17.53
CA ILE A 135 1.20 -0.65 -16.31
C ILE A 135 0.80 -1.88 -15.50
N SER A 136 1.79 -2.63 -15.05
CA SER A 136 1.62 -3.59 -13.96
C SER A 136 1.92 -2.89 -12.64
N PHE A 137 0.89 -2.59 -11.87
CA PHE A 137 1.03 -1.93 -10.58
C PHE A 137 1.43 -2.91 -9.48
N GLU A 138 2.35 -2.53 -8.63
CA GLU A 138 2.62 -3.24 -7.38
C GLU A 138 1.72 -2.71 -6.26
N VAL A 139 1.06 -3.61 -5.52
CA VAL A 139 0.32 -3.23 -4.30
C VAL A 139 1.33 -3.01 -3.18
N TYR A 140 1.49 -1.76 -2.78
CA TYR A 140 2.43 -1.38 -1.72
C TYR A 140 1.88 -1.60 -0.32
N MET A 141 0.60 -1.35 -0.12
CA MET A 141 -0.04 -1.54 1.18
C MET A 141 -1.56 -1.65 1.05
N LEU A 142 -2.16 -2.23 2.06
CA LEU A 142 -3.60 -2.16 2.31
C LEU A 142 -3.86 -1.21 3.48
N GLY A 143 -4.92 -0.42 3.41
CA GLY A 143 -5.26 0.51 4.47
C GLY A 143 -6.45 1.40 4.12
N PHE A 144 -6.83 2.33 4.99
CA PHE A 144 -8.00 3.18 4.88
C PHE A 144 -9.32 2.41 5.02
N LEU A 145 -9.54 1.37 4.20
CA LEU A 145 -10.70 0.48 4.25
C LEU A 145 -10.23 -0.97 4.05
N PRO A 146 -10.96 -1.98 4.57
CA PRO A 146 -10.66 -3.37 4.26
C PRO A 146 -10.63 -3.61 2.74
N GLY A 147 -9.51 -4.13 2.24
CA GLY A 147 -9.30 -4.38 0.81
C GLY A 147 -8.92 -3.17 -0.04
N PHE A 148 -8.74 -1.96 0.53
CA PHE A 148 -8.28 -0.80 -0.22
C PHE A 148 -6.79 -0.92 -0.50
N ALA A 149 -6.45 -1.16 -1.76
CA ALA A 149 -5.10 -1.38 -2.23
C ALA A 149 -4.48 -0.06 -2.72
N PHE A 150 -3.41 0.37 -2.07
CA PHE A 150 -2.56 1.46 -2.55
C PHE A 150 -1.50 0.87 -3.47
N MET A 151 -1.53 1.28 -4.73
CA MET A 151 -0.67 0.77 -5.80
C MET A 151 0.21 1.90 -6.35
N GLY A 152 1.41 1.59 -6.76
CA GLY A 152 2.33 2.53 -7.40
C GLY A 152 3.20 1.82 -8.43
N ASP A 153 4.10 2.52 -9.14
CA ASP A 153 4.22 3.97 -9.25
C ASP A 153 3.54 4.44 -10.54
N LEU A 154 2.78 5.53 -10.45
CA LEU A 154 2.24 6.17 -11.65
C LEU A 154 3.36 6.85 -12.46
N PRO A 155 3.25 6.93 -13.79
CA PRO A 155 4.07 7.82 -14.62
C PRO A 155 3.94 9.28 -14.15
N GLU A 156 5.04 10.02 -14.18
CA GLU A 156 5.10 11.40 -13.69
C GLU A 156 4.03 12.31 -14.31
N VAL A 157 3.71 12.11 -15.59
CA VAL A 157 2.68 12.86 -16.31
C VAL A 157 1.29 12.74 -15.68
N LEU A 158 1.02 11.66 -14.91
CA LEU A 158 -0.23 11.41 -14.20
C LEU A 158 -0.18 11.78 -12.72
N HIS A 159 0.90 12.41 -12.23
CA HIS A 159 1.01 12.85 -10.85
C HIS A 159 0.13 14.10 -10.61
N LEU A 160 -1.09 13.87 -10.20
CA LEU A 160 -2.06 14.91 -9.90
C LEU A 160 -2.31 15.03 -8.39
N PRO A 161 -2.55 16.23 -7.87
CA PRO A 161 -2.97 16.40 -6.48
C PRO A 161 -4.36 15.78 -6.26
N ARG A 162 -4.69 15.55 -5.00
CA ARG A 162 -6.08 15.22 -4.64
C ARG A 162 -7.00 16.36 -5.02
N LEU A 163 -8.28 16.05 -5.18
CA LEU A 163 -9.33 17.08 -5.35
C LEU A 163 -9.30 18.04 -4.16
N ALA A 164 -9.49 19.33 -4.41
CA ALA A 164 -9.58 20.36 -3.36
C ALA A 164 -10.74 20.08 -2.40
N GLU A 165 -11.86 19.62 -2.93
CA GLU A 165 -13.01 19.19 -2.16
C GLU A 165 -13.23 17.68 -2.37
N PRO A 166 -12.99 16.86 -1.32
CA PRO A 166 -13.24 15.42 -1.41
C PRO A 166 -14.74 15.13 -1.62
N ARG A 167 -15.03 14.11 -2.42
CA ARG A 167 -16.40 13.60 -2.56
C ARG A 167 -16.85 12.96 -1.26
N THR A 168 -18.11 13.17 -0.89
CA THR A 168 -18.74 12.47 0.24
C THR A 168 -18.99 11.00 -0.09
N LYS A 169 -19.14 10.67 -1.38
CA LYS A 169 -19.40 9.31 -1.88
C LYS A 169 -18.60 9.05 -3.15
N VAL A 170 -17.71 8.09 -3.06
CA VAL A 170 -17.02 7.44 -4.17
C VAL A 170 -17.60 6.04 -4.30
N PRO A 171 -18.18 5.67 -5.45
CA PRO A 171 -18.79 4.34 -5.61
C PRO A 171 -17.77 3.22 -5.47
N ALA A 172 -18.21 2.06 -4.96
CA ALA A 172 -17.40 0.85 -4.92
C ALA A 172 -16.91 0.47 -6.34
N GLY A 173 -15.70 -0.08 -6.43
CA GLY A 173 -15.05 -0.42 -7.68
C GLY A 173 -14.36 0.75 -8.38
N SER A 174 -14.53 2.00 -7.92
CA SER A 174 -13.87 3.17 -8.54
C SER A 174 -12.35 3.02 -8.47
N VAL A 175 -11.69 3.33 -9.59
CA VAL A 175 -10.24 3.40 -9.69
C VAL A 175 -9.83 4.85 -9.77
N GLY A 176 -8.95 5.27 -8.88
CA GLY A 176 -8.54 6.67 -8.77
C GLY A 176 -7.04 6.84 -8.63
N ILE A 177 -6.58 8.05 -8.96
CA ILE A 177 -5.18 8.45 -8.84
C ILE A 177 -5.03 9.70 -7.96
N ALA A 178 -3.93 9.74 -7.21
CA ALA A 178 -3.51 10.91 -6.45
C ALA A 178 -2.01 10.85 -6.13
N GLY A 179 -1.30 11.96 -6.32
CA GLY A 179 0.17 11.95 -6.25
C GLY A 179 0.71 10.96 -7.25
N LYS A 180 1.57 10.06 -6.82
CA LYS A 180 2.15 9.00 -7.65
C LYS A 180 1.50 7.62 -7.44
N MET A 181 0.31 7.58 -6.87
CA MET A 181 -0.36 6.35 -6.53
C MET A 181 -1.68 6.18 -7.26
N CYS A 182 -2.00 4.92 -7.55
CA CYS A 182 -3.30 4.44 -7.99
C CYS A 182 -3.96 3.66 -6.86
N ALA A 183 -5.27 3.63 -6.80
CA ALA A 183 -6.01 2.77 -5.86
C ALA A 183 -7.38 2.38 -6.42
N ALA A 184 -7.87 1.23 -5.98
CA ALA A 184 -9.23 0.79 -6.25
C ALA A 184 -10.04 0.83 -4.94
N TYR A 185 -11.21 1.47 -4.98
CA TYR A 185 -12.13 1.60 -3.85
C TYR A 185 -12.95 0.33 -3.70
N PRO A 186 -12.76 -0.47 -2.64
CA PRO A 186 -13.50 -1.73 -2.48
C PRO A 186 -14.97 -1.51 -2.08
N TRP A 187 -15.23 -0.40 -1.39
CA TRP A 187 -16.54 -0.03 -0.86
C TRP A 187 -16.88 1.42 -1.16
N GLU A 188 -18.17 1.77 -1.15
CA GLU A 188 -18.57 3.17 -1.17
C GLU A 188 -18.00 3.90 0.05
N SER A 189 -17.31 5.00 -0.18
CA SER A 189 -16.65 5.77 0.89
C SER A 189 -16.39 7.21 0.45
N PRO A 190 -16.13 8.14 1.38
CA PRO A 190 -15.60 9.45 1.03
C PRO A 190 -14.22 9.31 0.35
N GLY A 191 -13.89 10.24 -0.55
CA GLY A 191 -12.57 10.23 -1.18
C GLY A 191 -12.27 11.43 -2.05
N GLY A 192 -11.00 11.86 -2.07
CA GLY A 192 -10.52 13.01 -2.84
C GLY A 192 -9.60 12.65 -4.01
N TRP A 193 -9.59 11.39 -4.46
CA TRP A 193 -8.78 10.99 -5.60
C TRP A 193 -9.50 11.28 -6.91
N ASN A 194 -8.73 11.49 -7.98
CA ASN A 194 -9.25 11.72 -9.32
C ASN A 194 -9.66 10.37 -9.92
N LEU A 195 -10.94 10.20 -10.23
CA LEU A 195 -11.52 8.93 -10.67
C LEU A 195 -11.33 8.74 -12.16
N LEU A 196 -10.56 7.69 -12.52
CA LEU A 196 -10.23 7.33 -13.91
C LEU A 196 -11.24 6.38 -14.55
N GLY A 197 -11.87 5.55 -13.75
CA GLY A 197 -12.76 4.49 -14.22
C GLY A 197 -13.33 3.71 -13.05
N ARG A 198 -14.08 2.66 -13.37
CA ARG A 198 -14.68 1.78 -12.36
C ARG A 198 -14.70 0.34 -12.81
N SER A 199 -14.31 -0.55 -11.92
CA SER A 199 -14.51 -1.99 -12.07
C SER A 199 -15.91 -2.37 -11.58
N GLN A 200 -16.66 -3.11 -12.39
CA GLN A 200 -17.98 -3.61 -12.01
C GLN A 200 -17.88 -5.08 -11.58
N GLU A 201 -18.70 -5.48 -10.59
CA GLU A 201 -18.98 -6.87 -10.15
C GLU A 201 -17.77 -7.74 -9.77
N TRP A 202 -16.69 -7.76 -10.58
CA TRP A 202 -15.55 -8.63 -10.32
C TRP A 202 -14.90 -8.36 -8.95
N TRP A 203 -14.78 -7.08 -8.58
CA TRP A 203 -14.19 -6.67 -7.31
C TRP A 203 -15.00 -7.17 -6.11
N GLN A 204 -16.34 -7.13 -6.18
CA GLN A 204 -17.21 -7.61 -5.11
C GLN A 204 -17.07 -9.12 -4.91
N THR A 205 -16.97 -9.88 -6.00
CA THR A 205 -16.79 -11.34 -5.94
C THR A 205 -15.43 -11.71 -5.32
N GLN A 206 -14.37 -11.01 -5.68
CA GLN A 206 -13.04 -11.23 -5.10
C GLN A 206 -12.99 -10.81 -3.63
N LEU A 207 -13.59 -9.68 -3.26
CA LEU A 207 -13.67 -9.26 -1.86
C LEU A 207 -14.46 -10.23 -0.99
N GLN A 208 -15.52 -10.85 -1.52
CA GLN A 208 -16.22 -11.91 -0.79
C GLN A 208 -15.32 -13.13 -0.53
N GLN A 209 -14.43 -13.46 -1.46
CA GLN A 209 -13.41 -14.48 -1.24
C GLN A 209 -12.31 -14.03 -0.26
N LEU A 210 -11.97 -12.73 -0.27
CA LEU A 210 -10.99 -12.10 0.62
C LEU A 210 -11.54 -11.79 2.02
N GLN A 211 -12.84 -11.84 2.23
CA GLN A 211 -13.47 -11.78 3.56
C GLN A 211 -13.21 -13.04 4.40
N ASN A 212 -12.59 -14.06 3.82
CA ASN A 212 -12.03 -15.14 4.61
C ASN A 212 -10.76 -14.64 5.31
N PRO A 213 -10.77 -14.45 6.66
CA PRO A 213 -9.62 -13.88 7.39
C PRO A 213 -8.32 -14.68 7.21
N ARG A 214 -8.41 -15.91 6.72
CA ARG A 214 -7.29 -16.80 6.43
C ARG A 214 -6.62 -16.54 5.07
N ALA A 215 -7.18 -15.70 4.20
CA ALA A 215 -6.59 -15.38 2.91
C ALA A 215 -5.50 -14.30 2.99
N TRP A 216 -5.35 -13.64 4.15
CA TRP A 216 -4.38 -12.56 4.38
C TRP A 216 -3.20 -12.95 5.29
N LEU A 217 -3.21 -14.18 5.81
CA LEU A 217 -2.15 -14.79 6.58
C LEU A 217 -1.36 -15.74 5.69
#